data_c325a10c06f9bcbb2aa27d898d956d86
#
_entry.id   c325a10c06f9bcbb2aa27d898d956d86
#
_cell.length_a   1.000
_cell.length_b   1.000
_cell.length_c   1.000
_cell.angle_alpha   90.00
_cell.angle_beta   90.00
_cell.angle_gamma   90.00
#
_symmetry.space_group_name_H-M   'P 1'
#
loop_
_entity.id
_entity.type
_entity.pdbx_description
1 polymer ?
#
loop_
_entity_poly.entity_id
_entity_poly.type
_entity_poly.pdbx_seq_one_letter_code
_entity_poly.pdbx_strand_id
1 'polypeptide(L)' 'MSVTQEIHLKTIRENRGISQVELAALSGVKLRSIQMYEQKVNDIDKAQARTLYKLSRVLGCSIEDLLENPEL' A
#
# COMPACT_ATOMS: atom_id res chain seq x y z
N MET A 1 -21.93 6.49 14.51
CA MET A 1 -21.44 5.41 13.69
C MET A 1 -19.95 5.57 13.45
N SER A 2 -19.19 4.59 13.82
CA SER A 2 -17.74 4.68 13.61
C SER A 2 -17.42 4.38 12.16
N VAL A 3 -16.61 5.22 11.57
CA VAL A 3 -16.11 4.97 10.23
C VAL A 3 -14.74 4.36 10.39
N THR A 4 -14.62 3.11 10.02
CA THR A 4 -13.32 2.46 9.99
C THR A 4 -12.60 2.97 8.74
N GLN A 5 -11.49 3.68 8.95
CA GLN A 5 -10.69 4.10 7.83
C GLN A 5 -9.96 2.89 7.26
N GLU A 6 -10.29 2.54 6.04
CA GLU A 6 -9.60 1.48 5.35
C GLU A 6 -8.24 1.98 4.87
N ILE A 7 -7.23 1.16 5.07
CA ILE A 7 -5.92 1.40 4.49
C ILE A 7 -5.95 0.83 3.08
N HIS A 8 -5.89 1.67 2.07
CA HIS A 8 -6.05 1.26 0.68
C HIS A 8 -5.05 0.18 0.28
N LEU A 9 -3.79 0.33 0.66
CA LEU A 9 -2.77 -0.67 0.38
C LEU A 9 -3.18 -2.04 0.92
N LYS A 10 -3.61 -2.08 2.17
CA LYS A 10 -4.00 -3.34 2.81
C LYS A 10 -5.22 -3.95 2.13
N THR A 11 -6.23 -3.14 1.86
CA THR A 11 -7.45 -3.59 1.22
C THR A 11 -7.18 -4.18 -0.16
N ILE A 12 -6.40 -3.49 -0.98
CA ILE A 12 -6.07 -3.96 -2.31
C ILE A 12 -5.24 -5.25 -2.24
N ARG A 13 -4.26 -5.28 -1.32
CA ARG A 13 -3.44 -6.47 -1.13
C ARG A 13 -4.28 -7.68 -0.75
N GLU A 14 -5.17 -7.51 0.22
CA GLU A 14 -6.03 -8.61 0.68
C GLU A 14 -6.98 -9.06 -0.43
N ASN A 15 -7.50 -8.13 -1.21
CA ASN A 15 -8.36 -8.47 -2.35
C ASN A 15 -7.63 -9.27 -3.42
N ARG A 16 -6.31 -9.13 -3.50
CA ARG A 16 -5.49 -9.92 -4.42
C ARG A 16 -5.07 -11.25 -3.81
N GLY A 17 -5.38 -11.49 -2.54
CA GLY A 17 -5.08 -12.74 -1.89
C GLY A 17 -3.61 -12.95 -1.58
N ILE A 18 -2.83 -11.89 -1.44
CA ILE A 18 -1.41 -12.01 -1.14
C ILE A 18 -1.10 -11.48 0.26
N SER A 19 -0.09 -12.07 0.88
CA SER A 19 0.37 -11.65 2.20
C SER A 19 1.33 -10.46 2.08
N GLN A 20 1.61 -9.84 3.22
CA GLN A 20 2.61 -8.78 3.27
C GLN A 20 3.97 -9.28 2.82
N VAL A 21 4.33 -10.50 3.24
CA VAL A 21 5.61 -11.10 2.87
C VAL A 21 5.68 -11.33 1.36
N GLU A 22 4.59 -11.83 0.77
CA GLU A 22 4.54 -12.04 -0.66
C GLU A 22 4.64 -10.73 -1.43
N LEU A 23 3.94 -9.71 -0.96
CA LEU A 23 4.01 -8.40 -1.59
C LEU A 23 5.43 -7.84 -1.54
N ALA A 24 6.10 -7.99 -0.39
CA ALA A 24 7.48 -7.55 -0.26
C ALA A 24 8.39 -8.27 -1.24
N ALA A 25 8.24 -9.59 -1.34
CA ALA A 25 9.07 -10.39 -2.23
C ALA A 25 8.85 -10.04 -3.70
N LEU A 26 7.59 -9.86 -4.09
CA LEU A 26 7.25 -9.59 -5.50
C LEU A 26 7.59 -8.15 -5.91
N SER A 27 7.44 -7.21 -5.00
CA SER A 27 7.64 -5.79 -5.32
C SER A 27 9.08 -5.32 -5.13
N GLY A 28 9.83 -6.01 -4.29
CA GLY A 28 11.14 -5.54 -3.87
C GLY A 28 11.09 -4.43 -2.84
N VAL A 29 9.91 -4.12 -2.32
CA VAL A 29 9.74 -3.16 -1.23
C VAL A 29 9.95 -3.90 0.08
N LYS A 30 10.63 -3.29 1.02
CA LYS A 30 10.92 -3.93 2.30
C LYS A 30 9.63 -4.25 3.06
N LEU A 31 9.59 -5.45 3.63
CA LEU A 31 8.43 -5.88 4.43
C LEU A 31 8.10 -4.87 5.53
N ARG A 32 9.14 -4.37 6.20
CA ARG A 32 8.92 -3.39 7.27
C ARG A 32 8.23 -2.13 6.75
N SER A 33 8.60 -1.68 5.55
CA SER A 33 7.96 -0.51 4.95
C SER A 33 6.48 -0.76 4.69
N ILE A 34 6.15 -1.93 4.16
CA ILE A 34 4.76 -2.30 3.92
C ILE A 34 3.98 -2.32 5.23
N GLN A 35 4.54 -2.94 6.26
CA GLN A 35 3.91 -3.01 7.57
C GLN A 35 3.66 -1.62 8.15
N MET A 36 4.65 -0.74 8.03
CA MET A 36 4.54 0.63 8.55
C MET A 36 3.46 1.44 7.83
N TYR A 37 3.34 1.26 6.52
CA TYR A 37 2.26 1.91 5.77
C TYR A 37 0.89 1.37 6.19
N GLU A 38 0.77 0.07 6.35
CA GLU A 38 -0.52 -0.54 6.70
C GLU A 38 -0.93 -0.24 8.12
N GLN A 39 0.03 0.05 9.00
CA GLN A 39 -0.23 0.43 10.39
C GLN A 39 -0.35 1.95 10.57
N LYS A 40 -0.24 2.70 9.48
CA LYS A 40 -0.27 4.18 9.49
C LYS A 40 0.84 4.81 10.32
N VAL A 41 1.93 4.08 10.54
CA VAL A 41 3.12 4.64 11.17
C VAL A 41 3.84 5.55 10.18
N ASN A 42 3.91 5.12 8.93
CA ASN A 42 4.43 5.93 7.83
C ASN A 42 3.28 6.34 6.91
N ASP A 43 3.34 7.57 6.44
CA ASP A 43 2.33 8.12 5.55
C ASP A 43 2.65 7.70 4.11
N ILE A 44 1.81 6.84 3.54
CA ILE A 44 2.03 6.36 2.17
C ILE A 44 1.93 7.50 1.15
N ASP A 45 1.17 8.56 1.46
CA ASP A 45 1.07 9.71 0.58
C ASP A 45 2.41 10.42 0.39
N LYS A 46 3.33 10.21 1.32
CA LYS A 46 4.68 10.79 1.28
C LYS A 46 5.73 9.80 0.79
N ALA A 47 5.31 8.61 0.40
CA ALA A 47 6.24 7.60 -0.10
C ALA A 47 6.86 8.06 -1.41
N GLN A 48 8.06 7.55 -1.68
CA GLN A 48 8.73 7.84 -2.95
C GLN A 48 7.91 7.27 -4.11
N ALA A 49 7.91 7.98 -5.22
CA ALA A 49 7.18 7.54 -6.41
C ALA A 49 7.60 6.13 -6.84
N ARG A 50 8.89 5.81 -6.72
CA ARG A 50 9.39 4.49 -7.08
C ARG A 50 8.78 3.39 -6.23
N THR A 51 8.64 3.64 -4.92
CA THR A 51 8.01 2.68 -4.01
C THR A 51 6.55 2.46 -4.39
N LEU A 52 5.83 3.52 -4.62
CA LEU A 52 4.43 3.45 -5.03
C LEU A 52 4.27 2.71 -6.36
N TYR A 53 5.17 2.99 -7.30
CA TYR A 53 5.14 2.33 -8.61
C TYR A 53 5.34 0.81 -8.47
N LYS A 54 6.32 0.40 -7.66
CA LYS A 54 6.61 -1.02 -7.45
C LYS A 54 5.41 -1.75 -6.85
N LEU A 55 4.77 -1.14 -5.86
CA LEU A 55 3.59 -1.71 -5.22
C LEU A 55 2.42 -1.78 -6.21
N SER A 56 2.18 -0.72 -6.94
CA SER A 56 1.08 -0.66 -7.89
C SER A 56 1.20 -1.72 -8.98
N ARG A 57 2.43 -1.97 -9.45
CA ARG A 57 2.68 -2.98 -10.49
C ARG A 57 2.31 -4.38 -10.01
N VAL A 58 2.71 -4.73 -8.80
CA VAL A 58 2.40 -6.06 -8.25
C VAL A 58 0.90 -6.21 -8.01
N LEU A 59 0.28 -5.15 -7.50
CA LEU A 59 -1.13 -5.19 -7.13
C LEU A 59 -2.07 -4.97 -8.32
N GLY A 60 -1.55 -4.56 -9.46
CA GLY A 60 -2.38 -4.32 -10.64
C GLY A 60 -3.33 -3.16 -10.47
N CYS A 61 -2.90 -2.12 -9.76
CA CYS A 61 -3.70 -0.92 -9.53
C CYS A 61 -2.87 0.32 -9.90
N SER A 62 -3.50 1.49 -9.86
CA SER A 62 -2.80 2.74 -10.08
C SER A 62 -2.13 3.21 -8.79
N ILE A 63 -1.17 4.13 -8.92
CA ILE A 63 -0.56 4.75 -7.76
C ILE A 63 -1.62 5.50 -6.96
N GLU A 64 -2.56 6.18 -7.65
CA GLU A 64 -3.63 6.90 -6.99
C GLU A 64 -4.47 6.01 -6.09
N ASP A 65 -4.68 4.76 -6.48
CA ASP A 65 -5.45 3.80 -5.70
C ASP A 65 -4.79 3.51 -4.35
N LEU A 66 -3.48 3.66 -4.27
CA LEU A 66 -2.74 3.41 -3.03
C LEU A 66 -2.71 4.60 -2.09
N LEU A 67 -2.95 5.80 -2.61
CA LEU A 67 -2.89 7.00 -1.78
C LEU A 67 -4.10 7.09 -0.87
N GLU A 68 -3.86 7.55 0.36
CA GLU A 68 -4.93 7.74 1.34
C GLU A 68 -5.65 9.06 1.12
N ASN A 69 -4.93 10.08 0.63
CA ASN A 69 -5.49 11.39 0.33
C ASN A 69 -5.12 11.79 -1.09
N PRO A 70 -5.79 11.23 -2.10
CA PRO A 70 -5.44 11.50 -3.49
C PRO A 70 -5.80 12.90 -3.97
N GLU A 71 -6.59 13.64 -3.20
CA GLU A 71 -6.96 15.00 -3.55
C GLU A 71 -5.88 15.98 -3.11
N LEU A 72 -5.26 16.59 -4.07
CA LEU A 72 -4.22 17.58 -3.80
C LEU A 72 -4.66 18.96 -4.28
#